data_779e1de576e7ecc727083e2cc6503b9f
#
_entry.id   779e1de576e7ecc727083e2cc6503b9f
#
_cell.length_a   1.000
_cell.length_b   1.000
_cell.length_c   1.000
_cell.angle_alpha   90.00
_cell.angle_beta   90.00
_cell.angle_gamma   90.00
#
_symmetry.space_group_name_H-M   'P 1'
#
loop_
_entity.id
_entity.type
_entity.pdbx_description
1 polymer ?
#
loop_
_entity_poly.entity_id
_entity_poly.type
_entity_poly.pdbx_seq_one_letter_code
_entity_poly.pdbx_strand_id
1 'polypeptide(L)'
;PDALTAWKYLLGREPRTLEWPEVRHLAGAEVLRCYDMSRDVVSKRQQRLDGIEQPVFTLRGDAGRAEWHLGPPHHPQTLDASLIQTHLMLKMWINIHSTLVMGRMGRYLDNLMTYVKPSNNKLIDRAARYVRLLAEKRTGILPAYDSTIHTLFAEREVMQIGEPIVLKTLNRLLAQQC
;
A
#
# COMPACT_ATOMS: atom_id res chain seq x y z
N PRO A 1 -10.43 -13.01 -17.77
CA PRO A 1 -9.19 -13.76 -17.78
C PRO A 1 -8.71 -14.00 -16.34
N ASP A 2 -8.07 -15.15 -16.08
CA ASP A 2 -7.43 -15.42 -14.81
C ASP A 2 -6.19 -14.54 -14.58
N ALA A 3 -5.67 -14.53 -13.35
CA ALA A 3 -4.52 -13.69 -12.98
C ALA A 3 -3.28 -13.95 -13.85
N LEU A 4 -3.03 -15.21 -14.22
CA LEU A 4 -1.89 -15.56 -15.06
C LEU A 4 -2.02 -14.98 -16.46
N THR A 5 -3.22 -15.06 -17.07
CA THR A 5 -3.50 -14.47 -18.37
C THR A 5 -3.36 -12.94 -18.32
N ALA A 6 -3.84 -12.29 -17.24
CA ALA A 6 -3.67 -10.85 -17.06
C ALA A 6 -2.18 -10.47 -16.93
N TRP A 7 -1.38 -11.23 -16.17
CA TRP A 7 0.05 -11.02 -16.06
C TRP A 7 0.80 -11.23 -17.37
N LYS A 8 0.47 -12.28 -18.12
CA LYS A 8 1.05 -12.53 -19.46
C LYS A 8 0.76 -11.37 -20.41
N TYR A 9 -0.46 -10.86 -20.39
CA TYR A 9 -0.85 -9.72 -21.22
C TYR A 9 -0.05 -8.45 -20.84
N LEU A 10 0.03 -8.12 -19.54
CA LEU A 10 0.73 -6.94 -19.07
C LEU A 10 2.25 -6.98 -19.30
N LEU A 11 2.86 -8.15 -19.12
CA LEU A 11 4.32 -8.32 -19.21
C LEU A 11 4.81 -8.73 -20.60
N GLY A 12 3.91 -9.14 -21.51
CA GLY A 12 4.27 -9.79 -22.78
C GLY A 12 4.96 -11.15 -22.62
N ARG A 13 4.97 -11.72 -21.42
CA ARG A 13 5.58 -13.01 -21.04
C ARG A 13 4.96 -13.52 -19.75
N GLU A 14 5.29 -14.73 -19.37
CA GLU A 14 4.96 -15.23 -18.03
C GLU A 14 5.73 -14.47 -16.93
N PRO A 15 5.10 -14.21 -15.77
CA PRO A 15 5.82 -13.65 -14.62
C PRO A 15 6.91 -14.64 -14.17
N ARG A 16 8.09 -14.12 -13.88
CA ARG A 16 9.18 -14.91 -13.30
C ARG A 16 8.85 -15.22 -11.85
N THR A 17 9.08 -16.46 -11.45
CA THR A 17 8.85 -16.95 -10.10
C THR A 17 10.15 -17.51 -9.52
N LEU A 18 10.25 -17.55 -8.20
CA LEU A 18 11.37 -18.13 -7.49
C LEU A 18 10.86 -19.36 -6.72
N GLU A 19 11.26 -20.54 -7.18
CA GLU A 19 10.76 -21.82 -6.65
C GLU A 19 11.72 -22.48 -5.64
N TRP A 20 12.74 -21.77 -5.16
CA TRP A 20 13.63 -22.27 -4.12
C TRP A 20 12.89 -22.42 -2.79
N PRO A 21 13.12 -23.47 -2.01
CA PRO A 21 12.39 -23.73 -0.77
C PRO A 21 12.34 -22.52 0.18
N GLU A 22 13.46 -21.78 0.30
CA GLU A 22 13.61 -20.66 1.23
C GLU A 22 12.80 -19.42 0.82
N VAL A 23 12.52 -19.24 -0.48
CA VAL A 23 11.85 -18.03 -0.99
C VAL A 23 10.52 -18.30 -1.69
N ARG A 24 10.18 -19.57 -1.95
CA ARG A 24 8.94 -19.95 -2.64
C ARG A 24 7.69 -19.37 -1.96
N HIS A 25 7.68 -19.34 -0.63
CA HIS A 25 6.56 -18.76 0.13
C HIS A 25 6.41 -17.24 -0.02
N LEU A 26 7.41 -16.54 -0.56
CA LEU A 26 7.39 -15.08 -0.81
C LEU A 26 7.19 -14.74 -2.29
N ALA A 27 7.77 -15.53 -3.19
CA ALA A 27 7.86 -15.18 -4.61
C ALA A 27 7.64 -16.39 -5.55
N GLY A 28 7.11 -17.49 -5.05
CA GLY A 28 6.72 -18.65 -5.85
C GLY A 28 5.49 -18.39 -6.72
N ALA A 29 5.24 -19.27 -7.67
CA ALA A 29 4.15 -19.16 -8.62
C ALA A 29 2.78 -19.01 -7.93
N GLU A 30 2.54 -19.74 -6.86
CA GLU A 30 1.29 -19.68 -6.10
C GLU A 30 1.06 -18.32 -5.48
N VAL A 31 2.10 -17.71 -4.91
CA VAL A 31 2.02 -16.39 -4.29
C VAL A 31 1.79 -15.30 -5.33
N LEU A 32 2.51 -15.34 -6.45
CA LEU A 32 2.35 -14.36 -7.52
C LEU A 32 1.02 -14.49 -8.26
N ARG A 33 0.45 -15.70 -8.33
CA ARG A 33 -0.85 -15.96 -8.95
C ARG A 33 -2.03 -15.66 -8.05
N CYS A 34 -1.83 -15.46 -6.74
CA CYS A 34 -2.91 -15.12 -5.82
C CYS A 34 -3.47 -13.72 -6.03
N TYR A 35 -2.76 -12.84 -6.73
CA TYR A 35 -3.27 -11.54 -7.15
C TYR A 35 -4.18 -11.72 -8.39
N ASP A 36 -5.41 -12.09 -8.12
CA ASP A 36 -6.43 -12.18 -9.17
C ASP A 36 -6.93 -10.78 -9.53
N MET A 37 -6.72 -10.38 -10.79
CA MET A 37 -7.17 -9.11 -11.37
C MET A 37 -8.41 -9.30 -12.25
N SER A 38 -9.06 -10.46 -12.17
CA SER A 38 -10.26 -10.76 -12.94
C SER A 38 -11.51 -10.06 -12.36
N ARG A 39 -12.55 -9.97 -13.17
CA ARG A 39 -13.87 -9.49 -12.72
C ARG A 39 -14.49 -10.39 -11.64
N ASP A 40 -14.10 -11.65 -11.59
CA ASP A 40 -14.59 -12.62 -10.61
C ASP A 40 -14.22 -12.24 -9.17
N VAL A 41 -13.07 -11.58 -8.98
CA VAL A 41 -12.67 -11.04 -7.66
C VAL A 41 -13.69 -10.03 -7.15
N VAL A 42 -14.13 -9.12 -8.02
CA VAL A 42 -15.14 -8.11 -7.67
C VAL A 42 -16.44 -8.79 -7.29
N SER A 43 -16.90 -9.76 -8.09
CA SER A 43 -18.13 -10.51 -7.84
C SER A 43 -18.05 -11.30 -6.53
N LYS A 44 -16.96 -12.02 -6.28
CA LYS A 44 -16.73 -12.76 -5.03
C LYS A 44 -16.68 -11.83 -3.82
N ARG A 45 -16.08 -10.65 -3.97
CA ARG A 45 -16.06 -9.66 -2.90
C ARG A 45 -17.47 -9.11 -2.61
N GLN A 46 -18.23 -8.78 -3.65
CA GLN A 46 -19.60 -8.31 -3.50
C GLN A 46 -20.47 -9.33 -2.77
N GLN A 47 -20.36 -10.62 -3.12
CA GLN A 47 -21.05 -11.71 -2.42
C GLN A 47 -20.67 -11.84 -0.94
N ARG A 48 -19.39 -11.65 -0.59
CA ARG A 48 -18.92 -11.72 0.80
C ARG A 48 -19.38 -10.55 1.67
N LEU A 49 -19.61 -9.42 1.05
CA LEU A 49 -19.97 -8.17 1.71
C LEU A 49 -21.41 -7.78 1.36
N ASP A 50 -22.28 -8.77 1.23
CA ASP A 50 -23.70 -8.57 0.94
C ASP A 50 -24.32 -7.61 1.96
N GLY A 51 -25.13 -6.66 1.48
CA GLY A 51 -25.71 -5.61 2.29
C GLY A 51 -24.80 -4.42 2.62
N ILE A 52 -23.51 -4.45 2.23
CA ILE A 52 -22.59 -3.31 2.39
C ILE A 52 -22.41 -2.63 1.04
N GLU A 53 -22.73 -1.34 0.97
CA GLU A 53 -22.47 -0.54 -0.23
C GLU A 53 -20.97 -0.49 -0.54
N GLN A 54 -20.61 -0.96 -1.73
CA GLN A 54 -19.24 -1.01 -2.19
C GLN A 54 -19.10 -0.17 -3.46
N PRO A 55 -18.61 1.08 -3.37
CA PRO A 55 -18.31 1.84 -4.57
C PRO A 55 -17.17 1.18 -5.35
N VAL A 56 -17.38 0.99 -6.64
CA VAL A 56 -16.40 0.38 -7.54
C VAL A 56 -15.59 1.49 -8.21
N PHE A 57 -14.28 1.41 -8.09
CA PHE A 57 -13.35 2.24 -8.85
C PHE A 57 -12.99 1.49 -10.13
N THR A 58 -13.38 2.06 -11.27
CA THR A 58 -13.13 1.46 -12.58
C THR A 58 -12.16 2.33 -13.36
N LEU A 59 -11.12 1.71 -13.89
CA LEU A 59 -10.20 2.30 -14.86
C LEU A 59 -10.35 1.56 -16.18
N ARG A 60 -10.54 2.30 -17.27
CA ARG A 60 -10.55 1.78 -18.63
C ARG A 60 -9.52 2.55 -19.43
N GLY A 61 -8.69 1.83 -20.18
CA GLY A 61 -7.72 2.40 -21.09
C GLY A 61 -7.86 1.76 -22.46
N ASP A 62 -7.84 2.57 -23.48
CA ASP A 62 -7.70 2.17 -24.88
C ASP A 62 -6.65 3.09 -25.53
N ALA A 63 -6.18 2.76 -26.73
CA ALA A 63 -5.09 3.45 -27.41
C ALA A 63 -5.23 5.00 -27.36
N GLY A 64 -4.50 5.63 -26.46
CA GLY A 64 -4.48 7.09 -26.27
C GLY A 64 -5.65 7.67 -25.46
N ARG A 65 -6.52 6.85 -24.90
CA ARG A 65 -7.67 7.30 -24.12
C ARG A 65 -7.76 6.59 -22.79
N ALA A 66 -7.91 7.33 -21.70
CA ALA A 66 -8.14 6.77 -20.38
C ALA A 66 -9.42 7.34 -19.76
N GLU A 67 -10.24 6.46 -19.22
CA GLU A 67 -11.45 6.81 -18.47
C GLU A 67 -11.36 6.27 -17.06
N TRP A 68 -11.84 7.03 -16.11
CA TRP A 68 -11.97 6.56 -14.75
C TRP A 68 -13.32 6.93 -14.14
N HIS A 69 -13.81 6.04 -13.27
CA HIS A 69 -15.08 6.22 -12.55
C HIS A 69 -14.89 5.81 -11.08
N LEU A 70 -15.44 6.57 -10.18
CA LEU A 70 -15.56 6.22 -8.77
C LEU A 70 -17.03 6.29 -8.36
N GLY A 71 -17.60 5.15 -8.00
CA GLY A 71 -19.01 5.04 -7.66
C GLY A 71 -19.93 5.04 -8.90
N PRO A 72 -21.20 5.48 -8.78
CA PRO A 72 -22.12 5.55 -9.90
C PRO A 72 -21.56 6.45 -11.00
N PRO A 73 -21.69 6.06 -12.28
CA PRO A 73 -21.11 6.78 -13.41
C PRO A 73 -21.89 8.07 -13.69
N HIS A 74 -21.57 9.13 -12.97
CA HIS A 74 -22.20 10.42 -13.23
C HIS A 74 -21.49 11.23 -14.33
N HIS A 75 -20.16 11.16 -14.39
CA HIS A 75 -19.37 11.82 -15.43
C HIS A 75 -18.04 11.08 -15.65
N PRO A 76 -17.89 10.32 -16.77
CA PRO A 76 -16.61 9.76 -17.10
C PRO A 76 -15.60 10.87 -17.38
N GLN A 77 -14.48 10.83 -16.70
CA GLN A 77 -13.35 11.71 -17.02
C GLN A 77 -12.56 11.03 -18.14
N THR A 78 -12.54 11.66 -19.32
CA THR A 78 -11.81 11.17 -20.48
C THR A 78 -10.61 12.07 -20.74
N LEU A 79 -9.47 11.46 -21.02
CA LEU A 79 -8.23 12.17 -21.32
C LEU A 79 -7.66 11.62 -22.62
N ASP A 80 -7.52 12.53 -23.60
CA ASP A 80 -6.73 12.25 -24.79
C ASP A 80 -5.25 12.52 -24.46
N ALA A 81 -4.47 11.47 -24.38
CA ALA A 81 -3.09 11.55 -23.96
C ALA A 81 -2.22 10.51 -24.68
N SER A 82 -0.95 10.82 -24.84
CA SER A 82 0.00 9.82 -25.33
C SER A 82 0.08 8.63 -24.39
N LEU A 83 0.59 7.48 -24.86
CA LEU A 83 0.73 6.27 -24.05
C LEU A 83 1.48 6.55 -22.72
N ILE A 84 2.57 7.30 -22.77
CA ILE A 84 3.36 7.65 -21.57
C ILE A 84 2.55 8.52 -20.61
N GLN A 85 1.85 9.52 -21.13
CA GLN A 85 1.00 10.37 -20.31
C GLN A 85 -0.12 9.57 -19.66
N THR A 86 -0.76 8.65 -20.37
CA THR A 86 -1.79 7.76 -19.83
C THR A 86 -1.25 6.92 -18.68
N HIS A 87 -0.07 6.31 -18.84
CA HIS A 87 0.56 5.54 -17.74
C HIS A 87 0.91 6.39 -16.53
N LEU A 88 1.46 7.57 -16.73
CA LEU A 88 1.77 8.50 -15.62
C LEU A 88 0.50 8.92 -14.87
N MET A 89 -0.55 9.24 -15.59
CA MET A 89 -1.82 9.66 -14.99
C MET A 89 -2.48 8.52 -14.23
N LEU A 90 -2.53 7.30 -14.77
CA LEU A 90 -3.03 6.13 -14.05
C LEU A 90 -2.25 5.90 -12.76
N LYS A 91 -0.93 5.97 -12.81
CA LYS A 91 -0.08 5.87 -11.62
C LYS A 91 -0.41 6.95 -10.60
N MET A 92 -0.56 8.19 -11.02
CA MET A 92 -0.91 9.31 -10.13
C MET A 92 -2.30 9.12 -9.51
N TRP A 93 -3.31 8.75 -10.27
CA TRP A 93 -4.66 8.54 -9.76
C TRP A 93 -4.73 7.41 -8.73
N ILE A 94 -4.13 6.26 -9.03
CA ILE A 94 -4.08 5.14 -8.10
C ILE A 94 -3.35 5.54 -6.81
N ASN A 95 -2.25 6.29 -6.93
CA ASN A 95 -1.48 6.74 -5.78
C ASN A 95 -2.25 7.78 -4.94
N ILE A 96 -2.89 8.76 -5.57
CA ILE A 96 -3.74 9.76 -4.90
C ILE A 96 -4.90 9.05 -4.20
N HIS A 97 -5.62 8.17 -4.90
CA HIS A 97 -6.73 7.43 -4.33
C HIS A 97 -6.31 6.62 -3.10
N SER A 98 -5.24 5.81 -3.21
CA SER A 98 -4.75 5.00 -2.10
C SER A 98 -4.30 5.86 -0.91
N THR A 99 -3.66 7.00 -1.18
CA THR A 99 -3.23 7.94 -0.14
C THR A 99 -4.43 8.56 0.58
N LEU A 100 -5.45 9.01 -0.16
CA LEU A 100 -6.66 9.57 0.42
C LEU A 100 -7.43 8.53 1.26
N VAL A 101 -7.51 7.29 0.80
CA VAL A 101 -8.11 6.18 1.58
C VAL A 101 -7.36 5.98 2.89
N MET A 102 -6.03 5.93 2.86
CA MET A 102 -5.21 5.82 4.07
C MET A 102 -5.43 7.01 5.03
N GLY A 103 -5.61 8.22 4.49
CA GLY A 103 -5.95 9.41 5.29
C GLY A 103 -7.31 9.32 5.95
N ARG A 104 -8.32 8.91 5.20
CA ARG A 104 -9.67 8.68 5.73
C ARG A 104 -9.71 7.62 6.82
N MET A 105 -8.80 6.66 6.77
CA MET A 105 -8.60 5.63 7.80
C MET A 105 -7.75 6.11 8.98
N GLY A 106 -7.29 7.36 9.02
CA GLY A 106 -6.43 7.88 10.08
C GLY A 106 -5.03 7.23 10.13
N ARG A 107 -4.55 6.72 8.99
CA ARG A 107 -3.29 5.97 8.94
C ARG A 107 -2.04 6.80 8.71
N TYR A 108 -2.15 8.11 8.70
CA TYR A 108 -1.00 9.00 8.73
C TYR A 108 -1.23 10.19 9.65
N LEU A 109 -0.16 10.77 10.11
CA LEU A 109 -0.11 11.99 10.89
C LEU A 109 0.69 13.02 10.11
N ASP A 110 0.10 14.20 9.86
CA ASP A 110 0.62 15.17 8.90
C ASP A 110 0.82 14.50 7.52
N ASN A 111 2.05 14.43 7.01
CA ASN A 111 2.42 13.74 5.77
C ASN A 111 3.16 12.40 6.00
N LEU A 112 3.18 11.90 7.24
CA LEU A 112 3.93 10.70 7.62
C LEU A 112 3.00 9.51 7.85
N MET A 113 3.23 8.42 7.14
CA MET A 113 2.49 7.15 7.32
C MET A 113 2.83 6.55 8.69
N THR A 114 1.82 6.36 9.54
CA THR A 114 2.00 5.79 10.89
C THR A 114 1.91 4.27 10.92
N TYR A 115 1.29 3.67 9.88
CA TYR A 115 1.10 2.23 9.71
C TYR A 115 2.11 1.64 8.72
N VAL A 116 3.39 1.78 9.01
CA VAL A 116 4.45 1.16 8.21
C VAL A 116 4.59 -0.30 8.63
N LYS A 117 4.66 -1.23 7.67
CA LYS A 117 5.02 -2.63 7.95
C LYS A 117 6.54 -2.80 7.77
N PRO A 118 7.34 -2.87 8.85
CA PRO A 118 8.80 -2.94 8.76
C PRO A 118 9.26 -4.35 8.37
N SER A 119 9.06 -4.71 7.10
CA SER A 119 9.34 -6.04 6.56
C SER A 119 10.64 -6.13 5.76
N ASN A 120 11.28 -5.01 5.46
CA ASN A 120 12.56 -4.93 4.76
C ASN A 120 13.32 -3.66 5.18
N ASN A 121 14.60 -3.58 4.84
CA ASN A 121 15.48 -2.48 5.26
C ASN A 121 14.92 -1.09 4.92
N LYS A 122 14.35 -0.91 3.72
CA LYS A 122 13.73 0.36 3.31
C LYS A 122 12.56 0.76 4.23
N LEU A 123 11.70 -0.18 4.61
CA LEU A 123 10.53 0.10 5.45
C LEU A 123 10.90 0.24 6.93
N ILE A 124 11.93 -0.48 7.39
CA ILE A 124 12.51 -0.31 8.73
C ILE A 124 13.10 1.10 8.87
N ASP A 125 13.97 1.49 7.94
CA ASP A 125 14.56 2.84 7.91
C ASP A 125 13.49 3.93 7.83
N ARG A 126 12.48 3.74 6.99
CA ARG A 126 11.34 4.68 6.89
C ARG A 126 10.60 4.82 8.22
N ALA A 127 10.27 3.73 8.89
CA ALA A 127 9.60 3.76 10.18
C ALA A 127 10.44 4.48 11.23
N ALA A 128 11.74 4.16 11.32
CA ALA A 128 12.66 4.81 12.26
C ALA A 128 12.78 6.33 12.00
N ARG A 129 12.92 6.75 10.74
CA ARG A 129 12.95 8.18 10.39
C ARG A 129 11.66 8.89 10.77
N TYR A 130 10.51 8.28 10.54
CA TYR A 130 9.23 8.88 10.91
C TYR A 130 9.07 9.02 12.42
N VAL A 131 9.48 8.02 13.20
CA VAL A 131 9.51 8.11 14.68
C VAL A 131 10.40 9.26 15.12
N ARG A 132 11.62 9.37 14.57
CA ARG A 132 12.58 10.41 14.93
C ARG A 132 12.06 11.81 14.61
N LEU A 133 11.51 12.01 13.41
CA LEU A 133 10.91 13.29 12.99
C LEU A 133 9.74 13.70 13.90
N LEU A 134 8.88 12.76 14.27
CA LEU A 134 7.76 13.02 15.17
C LEU A 134 8.22 13.29 16.61
N ALA A 135 9.26 12.61 17.07
CA ALA A 135 9.85 12.86 18.37
C ALA A 135 10.47 14.27 18.43
N GLU A 136 11.29 14.61 17.44
CA GLU A 136 11.91 15.94 17.32
C GLU A 136 10.85 17.06 17.29
N LYS A 137 9.78 16.85 16.50
CA LYS A 137 8.66 17.82 16.43
C LYS A 137 7.96 18.01 17.78
N ARG A 138 7.88 16.97 18.61
CA ARG A 138 7.19 17.02 19.92
C ARG A 138 8.05 17.51 21.06
N THR A 139 9.34 17.18 21.06
CA THR A 139 10.24 17.42 22.19
C THR A 139 11.39 18.39 21.89
N GLY A 140 11.60 18.72 20.62
CA GLY A 140 12.78 19.46 20.17
C GLY A 140 14.07 18.63 20.13
N ILE A 141 14.01 17.35 20.50
CA ILE A 141 15.17 16.45 20.56
C ILE A 141 15.04 15.37 19.52
N LEU A 142 16.05 15.24 18.65
CA LEU A 142 16.14 14.17 17.66
C LEU A 142 16.74 12.91 18.33
N PRO A 143 15.98 11.81 18.49
CA PRO A 143 16.51 10.59 19.11
C PRO A 143 17.63 9.96 18.28
N ALA A 144 18.53 9.22 18.92
CA ALA A 144 19.54 8.44 18.22
C ALA A 144 18.87 7.37 17.33
N TYR A 145 19.46 7.12 16.16
CA TYR A 145 18.90 6.16 15.20
C TYR A 145 18.86 4.75 15.79
N ASP A 146 19.94 4.31 16.41
CA ASP A 146 20.07 2.97 16.98
C ASP A 146 19.05 2.71 18.10
N SER A 147 18.88 3.65 19.03
CA SER A 147 17.86 3.52 20.08
C SER A 147 16.45 3.46 19.50
N THR A 148 16.19 4.22 18.43
CA THR A 148 14.91 4.17 17.72
C THR A 148 14.68 2.83 17.07
N ILE A 149 15.69 2.24 16.42
CA ILE A 149 15.61 0.91 15.81
C ILE A 149 15.36 -0.17 16.88
N HIS A 150 16.10 -0.15 17.99
CA HIS A 150 15.88 -1.10 19.09
C HIS A 150 14.45 -1.02 19.64
N THR A 151 13.94 0.19 19.85
CA THR A 151 12.57 0.39 20.33
C THR A 151 11.54 -0.05 19.29
N LEU A 152 11.79 0.20 17.99
CA LEU A 152 10.93 -0.25 16.90
C LEU A 152 10.79 -1.77 16.85
N PHE A 153 11.90 -2.50 16.99
CA PHE A 153 11.87 -3.96 17.02
C PHE A 153 11.19 -4.49 18.28
N ALA A 154 11.43 -3.91 19.44
CA ALA A 154 10.76 -4.29 20.68
C ALA A 154 9.23 -4.08 20.60
N GLU A 155 8.76 -3.01 19.95
CA GLU A 155 7.34 -2.81 19.70
C GLU A 155 6.78 -3.80 18.67
N ARG A 156 7.55 -4.11 17.62
CA ARG A 156 7.13 -5.07 16.59
C ARG A 156 6.81 -6.45 17.15
N GLU A 157 7.52 -6.89 18.18
CA GLU A 157 7.31 -8.20 18.82
C GLU A 157 6.00 -8.28 19.61
N VAL A 158 5.52 -7.17 20.14
CA VAL A 158 4.34 -7.14 21.04
C VAL A 158 3.08 -6.52 20.38
N MET A 159 3.24 -5.88 19.22
CA MET A 159 2.13 -5.21 18.57
C MET A 159 1.17 -6.19 17.90
N GLN A 160 -0.10 -5.82 17.86
CA GLN A 160 -1.14 -6.54 17.13
C GLN A 160 -1.22 -6.10 15.66
N ILE A 161 -1.81 -6.96 14.83
CA ILE A 161 -2.06 -6.64 13.42
C ILE A 161 -3.01 -5.44 13.34
N GLY A 162 -2.61 -4.42 12.57
CA GLY A 162 -3.44 -3.21 12.39
C GLY A 162 -3.15 -2.08 13.37
N GLU A 163 -2.11 -2.17 14.19
CA GLU A 163 -1.66 -1.09 15.06
C GLU A 163 -0.64 -0.17 14.36
N PRO A 164 -0.60 1.14 14.74
CA PRO A 164 0.31 2.12 14.17
C PRO A 164 1.71 2.02 14.78
N ILE A 165 2.57 1.19 14.21
CA ILE A 165 3.90 0.92 14.76
C ILE A 165 4.72 2.19 15.00
N VAL A 166 4.61 3.19 14.11
CA VAL A 166 5.36 4.46 14.26
C VAL A 166 4.93 5.20 15.53
N LEU A 167 3.63 5.28 15.80
CA LEU A 167 3.12 5.97 16.99
C LEU A 167 3.40 5.18 18.28
N LYS A 168 3.30 3.84 18.22
CA LYS A 168 3.62 2.99 19.39
C LYS A 168 5.09 3.11 19.74
N THR A 169 5.98 3.01 18.76
CA THR A 169 7.42 3.21 18.97
C THR A 169 7.72 4.60 19.50
N LEU A 170 7.10 5.64 18.97
CA LEU A 170 7.24 7.01 19.42
C LEU A 170 6.85 7.15 20.90
N ASN A 171 5.67 6.67 21.27
CA ASN A 171 5.17 6.78 22.64
C ASN A 171 6.08 6.04 23.63
N ARG A 172 6.56 4.85 23.28
CA ARG A 172 7.51 4.10 24.11
C ARG A 172 8.84 4.82 24.27
N LEU A 173 9.35 5.40 23.18
CA LEU A 173 10.61 6.12 23.20
C LEU A 173 10.52 7.38 24.07
N LEU A 174 9.41 8.11 24.01
CA LEU A 174 9.17 9.28 24.86
C LEU A 174 9.01 8.89 26.34
N ALA A 175 8.37 7.77 26.62
CA ALA A 175 8.23 7.27 28.00
C ALA A 175 9.57 6.82 28.63
N GLN A 176 10.57 6.49 27.84
CA GLN A 176 11.92 6.14 28.32
C GLN A 176 12.79 7.37 28.61
N GLN A 177 12.37 8.55 28.18
CA GLN A 177 13.09 9.81 28.38
C GLN A 177 12.59 10.62 29.57
N CYS A 178 11.46 10.21 30.17
CA CYS A 178 10.93 10.74 31.43
C CYS A 178 11.44 9.95 32.64
#